data_baf90b3b39b8459ba7bdf596a78b5863
#
_entry.id   baf90b3b39b8459ba7bdf596a78b5863
#
_cell.length_a   1.000
_cell.length_b   1.000
_cell.length_c   1.000
_cell.angle_alpha   90.00
_cell.angle_beta   90.00
_cell.angle_gamma   90.00
#
_symmetry.space_group_name_H-M   'P 1'
#
loop_
_entity.id
_entity.type
_entity.pdbx_description
1 polymer ?
#
loop_
_entity_poly.entity_id
_entity_poly.type
_entity_poly.pdbx_seq_one_letter_code
_entity_poly.pdbx_strand_id
1 'polypeptide(L)'
;GVGTVTRPGLPVPPGEPAINPVPRAMMRQAISDPTGTLDTMRSTVDSITRAVAVPDAALSPVWSERGTTYHFGAFEFPFDGLKQAAKSRDFSVNDAFMAAVASALDRYHERHGYEVPQLRVNVPISLRGDAGDRSAQASNAVSIARLEMPVAGLSIEELMAAAHELVDEWRGAPATRMADPLADVSWFVPVPVLAQAARASDLTTSNVPGPPIPLYLAGAKMVAAFPLVATIGAAVNVTMVTYDGAACIGVSTDDRSVTDPAELIDDLRW
;
A
#
# COMPACT_ATOMS: atom_id res chain seq x y z
N GLY A 1 28.12 -33.17 -11.41
CA GLY A 1 28.71 -31.83 -11.37
C GLY A 1 27.66 -30.82 -11.84
N VAL A 2 27.16 -29.97 -10.95
CA VAL A 2 26.26 -28.89 -11.30
C VAL A 2 27.12 -27.72 -11.76
N GLY A 3 27.10 -27.43 -13.07
CA GLY A 3 27.83 -26.31 -13.65
C GLY A 3 27.16 -25.00 -13.25
N THR A 4 27.91 -24.11 -12.62
CA THR A 4 27.51 -22.73 -12.33
C THR A 4 27.50 -21.93 -13.64
N VAL A 5 26.31 -21.55 -14.11
CA VAL A 5 26.16 -20.65 -15.27
C VAL A 5 26.32 -19.23 -14.75
N THR A 6 27.51 -18.65 -14.94
CA THR A 6 27.75 -17.21 -14.75
C THR A 6 27.14 -16.46 -15.93
N ARG A 7 26.04 -15.71 -15.72
CA ARG A 7 25.54 -14.78 -16.71
C ARG A 7 26.48 -13.58 -16.81
N PRO A 8 26.95 -13.19 -18.00
CA PRO A 8 27.65 -11.91 -18.16
C PRO A 8 26.69 -10.78 -17.79
N GLY A 9 27.14 -9.89 -16.90
CA GLY A 9 26.39 -8.71 -16.53
C GLY A 9 26.12 -7.85 -17.78
N LEU A 10 24.85 -7.48 -17.98
CA LEU A 10 24.51 -6.48 -18.99
C LEU A 10 25.20 -5.17 -18.60
N PRO A 11 25.83 -4.45 -19.55
CA PRO A 11 26.38 -3.14 -19.28
C PRO A 11 25.25 -2.19 -18.89
N VAL A 12 25.31 -1.64 -17.68
CA VAL A 12 24.44 -0.56 -17.24
C VAL A 12 24.90 0.70 -18.00
N PRO A 13 24.05 1.33 -18.82
CA PRO A 13 24.42 2.59 -19.44
C PRO A 13 24.67 3.64 -18.34
N PRO A 14 25.69 4.49 -18.46
CA PRO A 14 25.91 5.58 -17.53
C PRO A 14 24.72 6.53 -17.64
N GLY A 15 23.84 6.53 -16.62
CA GLY A 15 22.77 7.50 -16.49
C GLY A 15 23.40 8.83 -16.11
N GLU A 16 23.32 9.83 -16.97
CA GLU A 16 23.52 11.21 -16.56
C GLU A 16 22.46 11.54 -15.49
N PRO A 17 22.80 12.24 -14.39
CA PRO A 17 21.82 12.72 -13.44
C PRO A 17 20.92 13.72 -14.17
N ALA A 18 19.74 13.29 -14.56
CA ALA A 18 18.72 14.14 -15.13
C ALA A 18 18.19 15.06 -14.03
N ILE A 19 18.82 16.22 -13.84
CA ILE A 19 18.17 17.34 -13.15
C ILE A 19 17.03 17.75 -14.07
N ASN A 20 15.83 17.31 -13.78
CA ASN A 20 14.63 17.70 -14.52
C ASN A 20 14.48 19.23 -14.41
N PRO A 21 14.58 19.98 -15.52
CA PRO A 21 14.38 21.42 -15.46
C PRO A 21 12.94 21.69 -15.03
N VAL A 22 12.76 22.65 -14.13
CA VAL A 22 11.44 23.13 -13.71
C VAL A 22 10.56 23.32 -14.96
N PRO A 23 9.41 22.63 -15.05
CA PRO A 23 8.61 22.69 -16.27
C PRO A 23 8.28 24.14 -16.62
N ARG A 24 8.51 24.53 -17.86
CA ARG A 24 8.21 25.89 -18.36
C ARG A 24 6.75 26.31 -18.09
N ALA A 25 5.84 25.34 -17.95
CA ALA A 25 4.46 25.56 -17.56
C ALA A 25 4.34 26.11 -16.13
N MET A 26 5.09 25.57 -15.16
CA MET A 26 5.11 26.08 -13.78
C MET A 26 5.65 27.51 -13.71
N MET A 27 6.67 27.82 -14.51
CA MET A 27 7.24 29.16 -14.56
C MET A 27 6.26 30.19 -15.17
N ARG A 28 5.47 29.79 -16.18
CA ARG A 28 4.39 30.62 -16.73
C ARG A 28 3.26 30.85 -15.76
N GLN A 29 2.86 29.81 -15.03
CA GLN A 29 1.81 29.89 -14.01
C GLN A 29 2.21 30.81 -12.85
N ALA A 30 3.46 30.73 -12.40
CA ALA A 30 3.98 31.61 -11.35
C ALA A 30 3.96 33.10 -11.74
N ILE A 31 4.10 33.42 -13.03
CA ILE A 31 4.05 34.78 -13.54
C ILE A 31 2.59 35.25 -13.70
N SER A 32 1.67 34.36 -14.08
CA SER A 32 0.27 34.72 -14.35
C SER A 32 -0.60 34.76 -13.10
N ASP A 33 -0.29 33.95 -12.09
CA ASP A 33 -1.00 33.90 -10.80
C ASP A 33 -0.02 33.68 -9.64
N PRO A 34 0.57 34.75 -9.09
CA PRO A 34 1.53 34.67 -7.99
C PRO A 34 0.94 34.15 -6.69
N THR A 35 -0.34 34.47 -6.39
CA THR A 35 -1.02 34.04 -5.16
C THR A 35 -1.38 32.56 -5.20
N GLY A 36 -1.99 32.10 -6.29
CA GLY A 36 -2.24 30.67 -6.48
C GLY A 36 -0.99 29.82 -6.53
N THR A 37 0.14 30.40 -7.00
CA THR A 37 1.44 29.73 -6.98
C THR A 37 1.99 29.58 -5.56
N LEU A 38 1.84 30.62 -4.71
CA LEU A 38 2.25 30.55 -3.30
C LEU A 38 1.42 29.54 -2.52
N ASP A 39 0.11 29.49 -2.74
CA ASP A 39 -0.77 28.50 -2.12
C ASP A 39 -0.42 27.07 -2.59
N THR A 40 -0.12 26.90 -3.86
CA THR A 40 0.35 25.63 -4.40
C THR A 40 1.71 25.21 -3.80
N MET A 41 2.66 26.14 -3.69
CA MET A 41 3.95 25.88 -3.05
C MET A 41 3.77 25.50 -1.57
N ARG A 42 2.92 26.22 -0.83
CA ARG A 42 2.64 25.93 0.59
C ARG A 42 2.01 24.54 0.75
N SER A 43 0.98 24.22 -0.01
CA SER A 43 0.34 22.91 0.01
C SER A 43 1.29 21.78 -0.40
N THR A 44 2.20 22.05 -1.34
CA THR A 44 3.25 21.11 -1.75
C THR A 44 4.26 20.88 -0.63
N VAL A 45 4.75 21.94 0.01
CA VAL A 45 5.67 21.84 1.16
C VAL A 45 5.00 21.09 2.32
N ASP A 46 3.74 21.40 2.64
CA ASP A 46 3.00 20.71 3.68
C ASP A 46 2.79 19.22 3.34
N SER A 47 2.52 18.90 2.08
CA SER A 47 2.40 17.52 1.61
C SER A 47 3.72 16.76 1.67
N ILE A 48 4.83 17.39 1.26
CA ILE A 48 6.18 16.81 1.36
C ILE A 48 6.54 16.60 2.83
N THR A 49 6.27 17.58 3.69
CA THR A 49 6.55 17.48 5.12
C THR A 49 5.78 16.32 5.76
N ARG A 50 4.51 16.15 5.42
CA ARG A 50 3.70 15.00 5.86
C ARG A 50 4.21 13.67 5.31
N ALA A 51 4.63 13.63 4.05
CA ALA A 51 5.16 12.42 3.41
C ALA A 51 6.52 11.98 3.99
N VAL A 52 7.35 12.95 4.42
CA VAL A 52 8.68 12.71 4.99
C VAL A 52 8.65 12.66 6.52
N ALA A 53 7.58 13.15 7.17
CA ALA A 53 7.43 13.04 8.61
C ALA A 53 7.49 11.57 9.04
N VAL A 54 8.47 11.24 9.87
CA VAL A 54 8.63 9.91 10.46
C VAL A 54 7.84 9.89 11.74
N PRO A 55 6.74 9.13 11.84
CA PRO A 55 6.01 8.98 13.09
C PRO A 55 6.88 8.28 14.13
N ASP A 56 6.70 8.64 15.40
CA ASP A 56 7.52 8.11 16.49
C ASP A 56 7.22 6.63 16.79
N ALA A 57 5.94 6.18 16.61
CA ALA A 57 5.51 4.82 16.92
C ALA A 57 4.30 4.39 16.08
N ALA A 58 4.02 3.09 16.09
CA ALA A 58 2.76 2.49 15.64
C ALA A 58 1.59 2.99 16.49
N LEU A 59 0.36 2.93 15.96
CA LEU A 59 -0.84 3.37 16.68
C LEU A 59 -1.47 2.22 17.49
N SER A 60 -1.26 0.98 17.07
CA SER A 60 -1.72 -0.19 17.79
C SER A 60 -0.95 -0.41 19.09
N PRO A 61 -1.62 -0.47 20.25
CA PRO A 61 -0.98 -0.79 21.51
C PRO A 61 -0.54 -2.25 21.62
N VAL A 62 -1.17 -3.14 20.84
CA VAL A 62 -0.87 -4.58 20.79
C VAL A 62 0.38 -4.86 19.96
N TRP A 63 0.63 -4.06 18.91
CA TRP A 63 1.70 -4.30 17.94
C TRP A 63 2.87 -3.33 18.12
N SER A 64 3.36 -3.19 19.34
CA SER A 64 4.46 -2.24 19.67
C SER A 64 5.84 -2.75 19.32
N GLU A 65 6.06 -4.07 19.33
CA GLU A 65 7.35 -4.68 19.01
C GLU A 65 7.48 -5.06 17.54
N ARG A 66 8.71 -5.17 17.06
CA ARG A 66 9.04 -5.65 15.70
C ARG A 66 10.20 -6.64 15.76
N GLY A 67 10.07 -7.74 15.02
CA GLY A 67 11.08 -8.79 14.90
C GLY A 67 11.65 -8.90 13.49
N THR A 68 12.24 -10.06 13.23
CA THR A 68 12.79 -10.44 11.93
C THR A 68 12.26 -11.79 11.45
N THR A 69 11.36 -12.39 12.20
CA THR A 69 10.67 -13.64 11.89
C THR A 69 9.21 -13.36 11.57
N TYR A 70 8.63 -14.17 10.69
CA TYR A 70 7.30 -13.91 10.15
C TYR A 70 6.49 -15.20 10.12
N HIS A 71 5.20 -15.08 10.43
CA HIS A 71 4.20 -16.09 10.13
C HIS A 71 3.49 -15.76 8.83
N PHE A 72 3.15 -16.79 8.05
CA PHE A 72 2.42 -16.65 6.80
C PHE A 72 1.15 -17.49 6.82
N GLY A 73 0.04 -16.89 6.44
CA GLY A 73 -1.23 -17.54 6.26
C GLY A 73 -1.88 -17.17 4.93
N ALA A 74 -2.77 -18.00 4.46
CA ALA A 74 -3.47 -17.74 3.20
C ALA A 74 -4.88 -18.33 3.23
N PHE A 75 -5.81 -17.68 2.53
CA PHE A 75 -7.15 -18.17 2.29
C PHE A 75 -7.72 -17.55 1.02
N GLU A 76 -8.83 -18.10 0.55
CA GLU A 76 -9.53 -17.59 -0.63
C GLU A 76 -11.04 -17.55 -0.40
N PHE A 77 -11.70 -16.69 -1.16
CA PHE A 77 -13.16 -16.61 -1.23
C PHE A 77 -13.61 -16.18 -2.63
N PRO A 78 -14.90 -16.38 -2.99
CA PRO A 78 -15.43 -15.92 -4.28
C PRO A 78 -15.34 -14.41 -4.43
N PHE A 79 -14.62 -13.93 -5.46
CA PHE A 79 -14.39 -12.50 -5.68
C PHE A 79 -15.67 -11.72 -5.99
N ASP A 80 -16.64 -12.37 -6.63
CA ASP A 80 -17.91 -11.72 -7.00
C ASP A 80 -18.69 -11.20 -5.79
N GLY A 81 -18.58 -11.86 -4.64
CA GLY A 81 -19.22 -11.40 -3.39
C GLY A 81 -18.69 -10.03 -2.95
N LEU A 82 -17.37 -9.85 -2.91
CA LEU A 82 -16.74 -8.57 -2.57
C LEU A 82 -17.07 -7.48 -3.59
N LYS A 83 -16.99 -7.82 -4.88
CA LYS A 83 -17.32 -6.92 -5.97
C LYS A 83 -18.78 -6.45 -5.93
N GLN A 84 -19.72 -7.35 -5.62
CA GLN A 84 -21.12 -7.04 -5.50
C GLN A 84 -21.40 -6.18 -4.26
N ALA A 85 -20.78 -6.48 -3.12
CA ALA A 85 -20.88 -5.70 -1.90
C ALA A 85 -20.40 -4.25 -2.08
N ALA A 86 -19.26 -4.06 -2.76
CA ALA A 86 -18.74 -2.75 -3.12
C ALA A 86 -19.70 -1.99 -4.06
N LYS A 87 -20.07 -2.63 -5.18
CA LYS A 87 -20.91 -2.00 -6.21
C LYS A 87 -22.30 -1.62 -5.72
N SER A 88 -22.91 -2.43 -4.84
CA SER A 88 -24.26 -2.13 -4.30
C SER A 88 -24.30 -0.88 -3.41
N ARG A 89 -23.14 -0.34 -3.04
CA ARG A 89 -22.94 0.84 -2.20
C ARG A 89 -22.18 1.96 -2.89
N ASP A 90 -21.97 1.85 -4.21
CA ASP A 90 -21.23 2.81 -5.05
C ASP A 90 -19.76 3.02 -4.62
N PHE A 91 -19.13 1.99 -4.02
CA PHE A 91 -17.72 1.98 -3.66
C PHE A 91 -16.88 1.09 -4.58
N SER A 92 -15.57 1.29 -4.57
CA SER A 92 -14.63 0.44 -5.28
C SER A 92 -14.36 -0.87 -4.53
N VAL A 93 -13.85 -1.88 -5.24
CA VAL A 93 -13.39 -3.13 -4.62
C VAL A 93 -12.29 -2.86 -3.61
N ASN A 94 -11.45 -1.87 -3.85
CA ASN A 94 -10.38 -1.49 -2.92
C ASN A 94 -10.95 -0.94 -1.60
N ASP A 95 -11.97 -0.09 -1.67
CA ASP A 95 -12.63 0.48 -0.49
C ASP A 95 -13.29 -0.63 0.35
N ALA A 96 -13.98 -1.57 -0.31
CA ALA A 96 -14.59 -2.73 0.37
C ALA A 96 -13.55 -3.66 0.99
N PHE A 97 -12.42 -3.90 0.31
CA PHE A 97 -11.32 -4.70 0.83
C PHE A 97 -10.68 -4.03 2.05
N MET A 98 -10.36 -2.75 1.98
CA MET A 98 -9.81 -1.99 3.09
C MET A 98 -10.77 -1.96 4.29
N ALA A 99 -12.06 -1.76 4.05
CA ALA A 99 -13.09 -1.78 5.10
C ALA A 99 -13.20 -3.15 5.77
N ALA A 100 -13.18 -4.25 5.00
CA ALA A 100 -13.20 -5.59 5.55
C ALA A 100 -11.97 -5.88 6.42
N VAL A 101 -10.79 -5.47 5.97
CA VAL A 101 -9.56 -5.59 6.75
C VAL A 101 -9.65 -4.76 8.03
N ALA A 102 -10.09 -3.50 7.96
CA ALA A 102 -10.25 -2.63 9.13
C ALA A 102 -11.21 -3.23 10.16
N SER A 103 -12.38 -3.72 9.72
CA SER A 103 -13.36 -4.40 10.59
C SER A 103 -12.81 -5.66 11.26
N ALA A 104 -12.00 -6.45 10.55
CA ALA A 104 -11.33 -7.61 11.13
C ALA A 104 -10.31 -7.23 12.20
N LEU A 105 -9.57 -6.14 11.96
CA LEU A 105 -8.57 -5.64 12.91
C LEU A 105 -9.23 -5.02 14.14
N ASP A 106 -10.39 -4.39 14.00
CA ASP A 106 -11.19 -3.92 15.15
C ASP A 106 -11.53 -5.09 16.08
N ARG A 107 -12.14 -6.16 15.54
CA ARG A 107 -12.44 -7.37 16.31
C ARG A 107 -11.20 -7.99 16.98
N TYR A 108 -10.08 -8.01 16.26
CA TYR A 108 -8.83 -8.52 16.82
C TYR A 108 -8.38 -7.69 18.03
N HIS A 109 -8.42 -6.35 17.95
CA HIS A 109 -8.04 -5.48 19.05
C HIS A 109 -9.03 -5.55 20.23
N GLU A 110 -10.33 -5.59 19.95
CA GLU A 110 -11.37 -5.78 20.98
C GLU A 110 -11.15 -7.08 21.78
N ARG A 111 -10.78 -8.18 21.11
CA ARG A 111 -10.47 -9.47 21.75
C ARG A 111 -9.26 -9.35 22.69
N HIS A 112 -8.31 -8.48 22.38
CA HIS A 112 -7.17 -8.17 23.23
C HIS A 112 -7.48 -7.11 24.32
N GLY A 113 -8.73 -6.64 24.40
CA GLY A 113 -9.16 -5.66 25.39
C GLY A 113 -8.82 -4.22 25.06
N TYR A 114 -8.57 -3.92 23.81
CA TYR A 114 -8.25 -2.56 23.34
C TYR A 114 -9.29 -2.06 22.33
N GLU A 115 -9.75 -0.83 22.55
CA GLU A 115 -10.47 -0.05 21.55
C GLU A 115 -9.46 0.86 20.86
N VAL A 116 -9.22 0.61 19.57
CA VAL A 116 -8.21 1.34 18.79
C VAL A 116 -8.93 2.20 17.75
N PRO A 117 -8.97 3.53 17.94
CA PRO A 117 -9.76 4.39 17.05
C PRO A 117 -9.27 4.39 15.62
N GLN A 118 -7.97 4.25 15.39
CA GLN A 118 -7.37 4.23 14.05
C GLN A 118 -6.07 3.45 14.02
N LEU A 119 -5.71 2.94 12.84
CA LEU A 119 -4.45 2.25 12.56
C LEU A 119 -3.71 2.97 11.43
N ARG A 120 -2.37 2.96 11.49
CA ARG A 120 -1.55 3.49 10.41
C ARG A 120 -1.32 2.43 9.36
N VAL A 121 -1.88 2.70 8.17
CA VAL A 121 -1.93 1.75 7.06
C VAL A 121 -1.07 2.25 5.90
N ASN A 122 -0.17 1.40 5.42
CA ASN A 122 0.54 1.60 4.17
C ASN A 122 -0.26 0.97 3.02
N VAL A 123 -0.58 1.78 2.02
CA VAL A 123 -1.29 1.32 0.81
C VAL A 123 -0.42 1.62 -0.40
N PRO A 124 0.11 0.61 -1.10
CA PRO A 124 0.76 0.80 -2.39
C PRO A 124 -0.28 1.25 -3.43
N ILE A 125 -0.12 2.45 -3.96
CA ILE A 125 -1.02 3.01 -4.95
C ILE A 125 -0.28 3.17 -6.28
N SER A 126 -0.88 2.64 -7.36
CA SER A 126 -0.36 2.84 -8.70
C SER A 126 -0.59 4.29 -9.14
N LEU A 127 0.46 4.96 -9.57
CA LEU A 127 0.41 6.32 -10.15
C LEU A 127 0.14 6.31 -11.65
N ARG A 128 -0.11 5.13 -12.24
CA ARG A 128 -0.47 5.03 -13.66
C ARG A 128 -1.85 5.64 -13.86
N GLY A 129 -1.92 6.78 -14.57
CA GLY A 129 -3.20 7.36 -14.99
C GLY A 129 -3.93 6.42 -15.96
N ASP A 130 -5.27 6.57 -16.05
CA ASP A 130 -6.14 5.83 -16.98
C ASP A 130 -5.85 6.08 -18.47
N ALA A 131 -5.01 7.03 -18.80
CA ALA A 131 -4.64 7.34 -20.18
C ALA A 131 -3.47 6.47 -20.62
N GLY A 132 -3.72 5.57 -21.56
CA GLY A 132 -2.86 4.65 -22.30
C GLY A 132 -1.52 5.17 -22.80
N ASP A 133 -0.75 5.84 -21.98
CA ASP A 133 0.60 6.26 -22.29
C ASP A 133 1.56 5.06 -22.17
N ARG A 134 1.77 4.41 -23.30
CA ARG A 134 2.68 3.28 -23.45
C ARG A 134 4.15 3.63 -23.23
N SER A 135 4.48 4.91 -23.12
CA SER A 135 5.86 5.37 -22.83
C SER A 135 6.27 5.18 -21.37
N ALA A 136 5.29 5.06 -20.45
CA ALA A 136 5.51 4.78 -19.04
C ALA A 136 5.71 3.28 -18.71
N GLN A 137 5.91 2.43 -19.72
CA GLN A 137 5.99 0.97 -19.56
C GLN A 137 7.23 0.46 -18.82
N ALA A 138 8.20 1.30 -18.52
CA ALA A 138 9.48 0.89 -17.93
C ALA A 138 9.68 1.28 -16.47
N SER A 139 8.80 2.07 -15.84
CA SER A 139 8.94 2.45 -14.44
C SER A 139 7.88 1.77 -13.57
N ASN A 140 8.32 1.21 -12.45
CA ASN A 140 7.46 0.70 -11.38
C ASN A 140 6.88 1.92 -10.63
N ALA A 141 5.96 2.67 -11.29
CA ALA A 141 5.34 3.86 -10.74
C ALA A 141 4.30 3.47 -9.66
N VAL A 142 4.81 2.95 -8.54
CA VAL A 142 4.04 2.64 -7.33
C VAL A 142 4.56 3.55 -6.22
N SER A 143 3.67 4.31 -5.61
CA SER A 143 3.96 5.06 -4.41
C SER A 143 3.25 4.42 -3.21
N ILE A 144 3.80 4.60 -2.01
CA ILE A 144 3.20 4.09 -0.78
C ILE A 144 2.48 5.24 -0.10
N ALA A 145 1.15 5.19 -0.09
CA ALA A 145 0.32 6.06 0.74
C ALA A 145 0.42 5.60 2.18
N ARG A 146 0.65 6.53 3.10
CA ARG A 146 0.57 6.28 4.53
C ARG A 146 -0.68 6.98 5.05
N LEU A 147 -1.66 6.20 5.46
CA LEU A 147 -2.99 6.65 5.84
C LEU A 147 -3.23 6.29 7.32
N GLU A 148 -4.02 7.10 8.02
CA GLU A 148 -4.55 6.77 9.34
C GLU A 148 -6.02 6.35 9.16
N MET A 149 -6.21 5.03 9.00
CA MET A 149 -7.52 4.42 8.75
C MET A 149 -8.29 4.26 10.06
N PRO A 150 -9.49 4.82 10.20
CA PRO A 150 -10.34 4.56 11.34
C PRO A 150 -10.76 3.09 11.35
N VAL A 151 -10.89 2.49 12.54
CA VAL A 151 -11.24 1.07 12.70
C VAL A 151 -12.35 0.86 13.72
N ALA A 152 -12.28 1.48 14.92
CA ALA A 152 -13.21 1.18 16.00
C ALA A 152 -14.61 1.76 15.79
N GLY A 153 -15.62 0.94 16.11
CA GLY A 153 -16.99 1.37 16.29
C GLY A 153 -17.74 1.81 15.04
N LEU A 154 -17.20 1.57 13.84
CA LEU A 154 -17.78 1.97 12.56
C LEU A 154 -18.47 0.80 11.85
N SER A 155 -19.57 1.09 11.19
CA SER A 155 -20.20 0.16 10.25
C SER A 155 -19.31 -0.07 9.02
N ILE A 156 -19.54 -1.18 8.33
CA ILE A 156 -18.79 -1.49 7.11
C ILE A 156 -18.94 -0.40 6.02
N GLU A 157 -20.08 0.27 5.96
CA GLU A 157 -20.32 1.37 5.02
C GLU A 157 -19.53 2.62 5.37
N GLU A 158 -19.47 2.97 6.65
CA GLU A 158 -18.63 4.08 7.13
C GLU A 158 -17.14 3.80 6.93
N LEU A 159 -16.70 2.54 7.12
CA LEU A 159 -15.34 2.13 6.82
C LEU A 159 -15.02 2.20 5.31
N MET A 160 -15.96 1.82 4.43
CA MET A 160 -15.80 1.99 2.98
C MET A 160 -15.69 3.47 2.59
N ALA A 161 -16.53 4.32 3.16
CA ALA A 161 -16.50 5.76 2.93
C ALA A 161 -15.16 6.37 3.38
N ALA A 162 -14.70 6.03 4.57
CA ALA A 162 -13.42 6.48 5.09
C ALA A 162 -12.23 6.01 4.22
N ALA A 163 -12.24 4.76 3.77
CA ALA A 163 -11.21 4.24 2.87
C ALA A 163 -11.19 5.00 1.54
N HIS A 164 -12.36 5.28 0.98
CA HIS A 164 -12.52 6.04 -0.26
C HIS A 164 -11.96 7.45 -0.13
N GLU A 165 -12.40 8.19 0.88
CA GLU A 165 -11.95 9.58 1.14
C GLU A 165 -10.44 9.66 1.34
N LEU A 166 -9.86 8.78 2.15
CA LEU A 166 -8.42 8.75 2.43
C LEU A 166 -7.59 8.48 1.16
N VAL A 167 -8.02 7.54 0.32
CA VAL A 167 -7.32 7.19 -0.92
C VAL A 167 -7.44 8.33 -1.94
N ASP A 168 -8.61 8.96 -2.05
CA ASP A 168 -8.84 10.07 -2.97
C ASP A 168 -8.11 11.34 -2.53
N GLU A 169 -8.11 11.67 -1.23
CA GLU A 169 -7.30 12.77 -0.68
C GLU A 169 -5.82 12.56 -1.01
N TRP A 170 -5.32 11.33 -0.80
CA TRP A 170 -3.93 11.03 -1.08
C TRP A 170 -3.61 11.15 -2.58
N ARG A 171 -4.48 10.65 -3.47
CA ARG A 171 -4.32 10.78 -4.93
C ARG A 171 -4.34 12.24 -5.40
N GLY A 172 -5.17 13.06 -4.76
CA GLY A 172 -5.28 14.49 -5.02
C GLY A 172 -4.11 15.31 -4.49
N ALA A 173 -3.31 14.78 -3.56
CA ALA A 173 -2.24 15.51 -2.92
C ALA A 173 -1.14 15.92 -3.92
N PRO A 174 -0.63 17.17 -3.86
CA PRO A 174 0.44 17.64 -4.77
C PRO A 174 1.71 16.79 -4.70
N ALA A 175 2.06 16.25 -3.53
CA ALA A 175 3.24 15.41 -3.35
C ALA A 175 3.16 14.10 -4.16
N THR A 176 1.97 13.59 -4.44
CA THR A 176 1.77 12.39 -5.26
C THR A 176 2.20 12.60 -6.71
N ARG A 177 2.00 13.82 -7.23
CA ARG A 177 2.43 14.22 -8.58
C ARG A 177 3.93 14.47 -8.68
N MET A 178 4.62 14.56 -7.53
CA MET A 178 6.08 14.76 -7.42
C MET A 178 6.78 13.48 -6.95
N ALA A 179 6.15 12.32 -7.05
CA ALA A 179 6.69 11.04 -6.55
C ALA A 179 8.06 10.70 -7.15
N ASP A 180 8.29 10.96 -8.44
CA ASP A 180 9.57 10.71 -9.09
C ASP A 180 10.71 11.56 -8.50
N PRO A 181 10.57 12.90 -8.33
CA PRO A 181 11.58 13.72 -7.66
C PRO A 181 11.80 13.34 -6.19
N LEU A 182 10.74 12.91 -5.47
CA LEU A 182 10.85 12.48 -4.08
C LEU A 182 11.54 11.12 -3.96
N ALA A 183 11.37 10.22 -4.92
CA ALA A 183 12.10 8.96 -4.97
C ALA A 183 13.61 9.20 -5.08
N ASP A 184 14.04 10.17 -5.89
CA ASP A 184 15.45 10.54 -6.02
C ASP A 184 16.02 11.10 -4.71
N VAL A 185 15.24 11.86 -3.95
CA VAL A 185 15.64 12.40 -2.64
C VAL A 185 15.73 11.30 -1.58
N SER A 186 14.96 10.23 -1.70
CA SER A 186 14.96 9.12 -0.73
C SER A 186 16.32 8.42 -0.61
N TRP A 187 17.17 8.48 -1.63
CA TRP A 187 18.55 7.97 -1.58
C TRP A 187 19.42 8.68 -0.54
N PHE A 188 19.07 9.89 -0.14
CA PHE A 188 19.80 10.68 0.86
C PHE A 188 19.24 10.48 2.28
N VAL A 189 18.10 9.78 2.43
CA VAL A 189 17.51 9.50 3.75
C VAL A 189 18.29 8.36 4.41
N PRO A 190 18.84 8.56 5.63
CA PRO A 190 19.57 7.51 6.33
C PRO A 190 18.68 6.28 6.56
N VAL A 191 19.25 5.07 6.35
CA VAL A 191 18.55 3.79 6.54
C VAL A 191 17.84 3.68 7.90
N PRO A 192 18.41 4.12 9.03
CA PRO A 192 17.71 4.10 10.31
C PRO A 192 16.40 4.90 10.32
N VAL A 193 16.35 6.02 9.62
CA VAL A 193 15.14 6.87 9.50
C VAL A 193 14.06 6.15 8.70
N LEU A 194 14.43 5.54 7.57
CA LEU A 194 13.52 4.71 6.77
C LEU A 194 13.00 3.52 7.55
N ALA A 195 13.88 2.86 8.30
CA ALA A 195 13.50 1.73 9.15
C ALA A 195 12.54 2.15 10.28
N GLN A 196 12.73 3.31 10.90
CA GLN A 196 11.82 3.85 11.90
C GLN A 196 10.47 4.17 11.28
N ALA A 197 10.44 4.83 10.12
CA ALA A 197 9.21 5.13 9.40
C ALA A 197 8.41 3.86 9.04
N ALA A 198 9.10 2.80 8.63
CA ALA A 198 8.46 1.52 8.33
C ALA A 198 7.86 0.87 9.60
N ARG A 199 8.60 0.88 10.71
CA ARG A 199 8.15 0.32 12.00
C ARG A 199 7.00 1.08 12.66
N ALA A 200 6.81 2.33 12.30
CA ALA A 200 5.69 3.14 12.79
C ALA A 200 4.35 2.82 12.10
N SER A 201 4.34 1.92 11.13
CA SER A 201 3.11 1.46 10.47
C SER A 201 2.60 0.18 11.15
N ASP A 202 1.28 0.11 11.32
CA ASP A 202 0.60 -1.06 11.90
C ASP A 202 0.35 -2.11 10.83
N LEU A 203 -0.15 -1.68 9.68
CA LEU A 203 -0.60 -2.53 8.59
C LEU A 203 -0.02 -2.09 7.25
N THR A 204 0.27 -3.05 6.40
CA THR A 204 0.39 -2.84 4.95
C THR A 204 -0.74 -3.61 4.27
N THR A 205 -1.51 -2.96 3.41
CA THR A 205 -2.58 -3.61 2.65
C THR A 205 -2.45 -3.30 1.16
N SER A 206 -2.68 -4.29 0.32
CA SER A 206 -2.56 -4.15 -1.13
C SER A 206 -3.62 -4.96 -1.85
N ASN A 207 -4.19 -4.37 -2.90
CA ASN A 207 -5.12 -5.03 -3.79
C ASN A 207 -4.53 -5.06 -5.20
N VAL A 208 -4.20 -6.25 -5.70
CA VAL A 208 -3.56 -6.46 -6.99
C VAL A 208 -4.52 -7.21 -7.91
N PRO A 209 -5.02 -6.58 -8.98
CA PRO A 209 -5.82 -7.29 -9.96
C PRO A 209 -4.96 -8.34 -10.69
N GLY A 210 -5.41 -9.58 -10.66
CA GLY A 210 -4.79 -10.68 -11.37
C GLY A 210 -5.62 -11.12 -12.59
N PRO A 211 -5.14 -12.12 -13.34
CA PRO A 211 -5.80 -12.58 -14.55
C PRO A 211 -7.15 -13.24 -14.25
N PRO A 212 -8.22 -12.84 -14.99
CA PRO A 212 -9.56 -13.40 -14.80
C PRO A 212 -9.75 -14.75 -15.50
N ILE A 213 -8.69 -15.33 -16.01
CA ILE A 213 -8.69 -16.59 -16.76
C ILE A 213 -7.72 -17.58 -16.16
N PRO A 214 -7.96 -18.90 -16.29
CA PRO A 214 -7.03 -19.91 -15.79
C PRO A 214 -5.69 -19.85 -16.53
N LEU A 215 -4.61 -19.87 -15.78
CA LEU A 215 -3.25 -19.96 -16.29
C LEU A 215 -2.71 -21.38 -16.17
N TYR A 216 -1.74 -21.69 -17.03
CA TYR A 216 -1.06 -22.98 -17.04
C TYR A 216 0.45 -22.76 -16.99
N LEU A 217 1.13 -23.50 -16.12
CA LEU A 217 2.58 -23.52 -16.02
C LEU A 217 3.09 -24.93 -16.37
N ALA A 218 3.89 -25.03 -17.43
CA ALA A 218 4.40 -26.31 -17.94
C ALA A 218 3.31 -27.39 -18.12
N GLY A 219 2.11 -26.99 -18.57
CA GLY A 219 0.97 -27.87 -18.79
C GLY A 219 0.09 -28.14 -17.56
N ALA A 220 0.51 -27.79 -16.37
CA ALA A 220 -0.30 -27.89 -15.15
C ALA A 220 -1.17 -26.62 -14.96
N LYS A 221 -2.47 -26.79 -14.66
CA LYS A 221 -3.35 -25.67 -14.34
C LYS A 221 -2.96 -25.09 -12.98
N MET A 222 -2.76 -23.79 -12.95
CA MET A 222 -2.62 -23.04 -11.68
C MET A 222 -4.00 -22.99 -11.01
N VAL A 223 -4.09 -23.39 -9.74
CA VAL A 223 -5.37 -23.47 -9.01
C VAL A 223 -5.62 -22.25 -8.13
N ALA A 224 -4.56 -21.60 -7.66
CA ALA A 224 -4.63 -20.38 -6.82
C ALA A 224 -3.33 -19.58 -6.92
N ALA A 225 -3.37 -18.32 -6.53
CA ALA A 225 -2.21 -17.42 -6.48
C ALA A 225 -2.21 -16.61 -5.18
N PHE A 226 -1.58 -17.12 -4.13
CA PHE A 226 -1.54 -16.45 -2.84
C PHE A 226 -0.35 -15.47 -2.74
N PRO A 227 -0.62 -14.19 -2.47
CA PRO A 227 0.42 -13.15 -2.37
C PRO A 227 1.04 -13.13 -0.95
N LEU A 228 2.11 -13.87 -0.72
CA LEU A 228 2.85 -13.84 0.54
C LEU A 228 3.96 -12.78 0.45
N VAL A 229 3.71 -11.63 1.07
CA VAL A 229 4.58 -10.45 1.00
C VAL A 229 5.11 -10.13 2.39
N ALA A 230 6.39 -9.79 2.50
CA ALA A 230 6.97 -9.35 3.78
C ALA A 230 6.25 -8.11 4.33
N THR A 231 6.21 -7.95 5.65
CA THR A 231 5.53 -6.83 6.31
C THR A 231 6.20 -5.48 6.06
N ILE A 232 7.47 -5.48 5.66
CA ILE A 232 8.30 -4.27 5.39
C ILE A 232 8.28 -3.31 6.61
N GLY A 233 8.39 -3.87 7.82
CA GLY A 233 8.42 -3.12 9.07
C GLY A 233 7.06 -2.89 9.73
N ALA A 234 5.93 -3.05 9.04
CA ALA A 234 4.62 -3.09 9.67
C ALA A 234 4.43 -4.38 10.50
N ALA A 235 3.46 -4.40 11.40
CA ALA A 235 3.13 -5.61 12.17
C ALA A 235 2.49 -6.68 11.28
N VAL A 236 1.63 -6.25 10.38
CA VAL A 236 0.80 -7.11 9.52
C VAL A 236 0.88 -6.65 8.07
N ASN A 237 0.86 -7.59 7.14
CA ASN A 237 0.59 -7.36 5.73
C ASN A 237 -0.60 -8.21 5.31
N VAL A 238 -1.61 -7.59 4.71
CA VAL A 238 -2.76 -8.28 4.12
C VAL A 238 -2.83 -7.88 2.65
N THR A 239 -2.53 -8.82 1.77
CA THR A 239 -2.53 -8.59 0.33
C THR A 239 -3.56 -9.48 -0.35
N MET A 240 -4.36 -8.90 -1.24
CA MET A 240 -5.31 -9.60 -2.09
C MET A 240 -4.79 -9.65 -3.53
N VAL A 241 -4.88 -10.82 -4.15
CA VAL A 241 -4.72 -11.00 -5.60
C VAL A 241 -5.97 -11.70 -6.13
N THR A 242 -6.56 -11.16 -7.19
CA THR A 242 -7.68 -11.85 -7.86
C THR A 242 -7.15 -12.84 -8.89
N TYR A 243 -7.71 -14.05 -8.92
CA TYR A 243 -7.32 -15.08 -9.89
C TYR A 243 -8.51 -15.99 -10.24
N ASP A 244 -8.81 -16.15 -11.51
CA ASP A 244 -9.84 -17.08 -12.06
C ASP A 244 -11.18 -17.05 -11.27
N GLY A 245 -11.65 -15.85 -10.88
CA GLY A 245 -12.88 -15.62 -10.12
C GLY A 245 -12.76 -15.74 -8.59
N ALA A 246 -11.59 -16.06 -8.07
CA ALA A 246 -11.31 -16.05 -6.63
C ALA A 246 -10.57 -14.79 -6.19
N ALA A 247 -10.79 -14.36 -4.95
CA ALA A 247 -9.94 -13.45 -4.22
C ALA A 247 -9.01 -14.28 -3.33
N CYS A 248 -7.73 -14.29 -3.66
CA CYS A 248 -6.69 -15.01 -2.91
C CYS A 248 -6.03 -14.03 -1.95
N ILE A 249 -6.14 -14.28 -0.67
CA ILE A 249 -5.59 -13.44 0.40
C ILE A 249 -4.31 -14.07 0.93
N GLY A 250 -3.25 -13.30 0.98
CA GLY A 250 -2.03 -13.60 1.71
C GLY A 250 -1.93 -12.71 2.95
N VAL A 251 -1.66 -13.31 4.09
CA VAL A 251 -1.45 -12.63 5.36
C VAL A 251 -0.03 -12.94 5.85
N SER A 252 0.72 -11.89 6.17
CA SER A 252 2.04 -12.03 6.77
C SER A 252 2.06 -11.21 8.06
N THR A 253 2.52 -11.80 9.15
CA THR A 253 2.61 -11.13 10.45
C THR A 253 4.04 -11.17 10.97
N ASP A 254 4.44 -10.13 11.68
CA ASP A 254 5.68 -10.12 12.45
C ASP A 254 5.43 -10.90 13.77
N ASP A 255 6.24 -11.94 14.03
CA ASP A 255 6.05 -12.85 15.16
C ASP A 255 6.20 -12.17 16.54
N ARG A 256 6.84 -11.03 16.60
CA ARG A 256 6.94 -10.23 17.83
C ARG A 256 5.75 -9.34 18.06
N SER A 257 5.13 -8.88 16.98
CA SER A 257 3.93 -8.03 17.06
C SER A 257 2.68 -8.86 17.27
N VAL A 258 2.52 -9.93 16.48
CA VAL A 258 1.32 -10.77 16.47
C VAL A 258 1.68 -12.13 17.04
N THR A 259 1.31 -12.37 18.28
CA THR A 259 1.64 -13.62 19.01
C THR A 259 0.64 -14.75 18.73
N ASP A 260 -0.50 -14.42 18.16
CA ASP A 260 -1.61 -15.33 17.85
C ASP A 260 -2.09 -15.19 16.38
N PRO A 261 -1.20 -15.40 15.39
CA PRO A 261 -1.50 -15.17 13.98
C PRO A 261 -2.70 -15.98 13.46
N ALA A 262 -2.99 -17.13 14.04
CA ALA A 262 -4.14 -17.94 13.66
C ALA A 262 -5.47 -17.24 13.98
N GLU A 263 -5.58 -16.60 15.13
CA GLU A 263 -6.77 -15.84 15.52
C GLU A 263 -6.99 -14.62 14.64
N LEU A 264 -5.92 -13.90 14.30
CA LEU A 264 -5.99 -12.80 13.37
C LEU A 264 -6.47 -13.25 11.97
N ILE A 265 -5.97 -14.40 11.48
CA ILE A 265 -6.39 -14.95 10.19
C ILE A 265 -7.87 -15.37 10.23
N ASP A 266 -8.35 -15.91 11.35
CA ASP A 266 -9.75 -16.26 11.51
C ASP A 266 -10.65 -15.03 11.55
N ASP A 267 -10.22 -13.92 12.16
CA ASP A 267 -10.92 -12.64 12.10
C ASP A 267 -10.99 -12.08 10.65
N LEU A 268 -9.92 -12.23 9.88
CA LEU A 268 -9.88 -11.80 8.48
C LEU A 268 -10.76 -12.67 7.55
N ARG A 269 -11.09 -13.90 7.95
CA ARG A 269 -11.97 -14.80 7.19
C ARG A 269 -13.45 -14.56 7.46
N TRP A 270 -13.78 -14.03 8.62
CA TRP A 270 -15.16 -13.80 9.06
C TRP A 270 -15.77 -12.57 8.41
#